data_0b6278ceca3ff45a71845f33122d2092
#
_entry.id   0b6278ceca3ff45a71845f33122d2092
#
_cell.length_a   1.000
_cell.length_b   1.000
_cell.length_c   1.000
_cell.angle_alpha   90.00
_cell.angle_beta   90.00
_cell.angle_gamma   90.00
#
_symmetry.space_group_name_H-M   'P 1'
#
loop_
_entity.id
_entity.type
_entity.pdbx_description
1 polymer ?
#
loop_
_entity_poly.entity_id
_entity_poly.type
_entity_poly.pdbx_seq_one_letter_code
_entity_poly.pdbx_strand_id
1 'polypeptide(L)'
;MRESNIRNLVAGLVLAAGVLGGCEGITTGTEVANAPLQAAESGDKGAYAPVKFTLSADMNPLAFNLRADFSLDATEFGKSNSYRAVLTQNGATVASRNINVNHPQSSPQGEAPPPSASVHTLFYVDVPGSGEYELTITPTKPVVITLKEPRVDVRRNVQRPPK
;
A
#
# COMPACT_ATOMS: atom_id res chain seq x y z
N MET A 1 -48.30 -17.26 -15.93
CA MET A 1 -47.09 -16.46 -16.10
C MET A 1 -46.56 -16.09 -14.71
N ARG A 2 -45.48 -16.69 -14.28
CA ARG A 2 -44.78 -16.38 -13.02
C ARG A 2 -43.36 -16.12 -13.37
N GLU A 3 -42.94 -14.87 -13.27
CA GLU A 3 -41.56 -14.48 -13.42
C GLU A 3 -40.82 -14.74 -12.11
N SER A 4 -39.80 -15.59 -12.16
CA SER A 4 -38.92 -15.89 -11.04
C SER A 4 -37.70 -14.95 -11.08
N ASN A 5 -37.65 -14.03 -10.12
CA ASN A 5 -36.49 -13.20 -9.88
C ASN A 5 -35.35 -14.05 -9.31
N ILE A 6 -34.32 -14.28 -10.10
CA ILE A 6 -33.06 -14.86 -9.65
C ILE A 6 -32.18 -13.72 -9.13
N ARG A 7 -32.07 -13.59 -7.82
CA ARG A 7 -31.11 -12.73 -7.15
C ARG A 7 -29.76 -13.41 -7.18
N ASN A 8 -28.82 -12.87 -7.96
CA ASN A 8 -27.45 -13.30 -7.96
C ASN A 8 -26.78 -12.92 -6.64
N LEU A 9 -26.53 -13.93 -5.82
CA LEU A 9 -25.73 -13.83 -4.61
C LEU A 9 -24.27 -14.04 -5.04
N VAL A 10 -23.49 -12.97 -5.16
CA VAL A 10 -22.04 -13.07 -5.35
C VAL A 10 -21.42 -13.34 -4.00
N ALA A 11 -21.16 -14.60 -3.72
CA ALA A 11 -20.37 -15.02 -2.57
C ALA A 11 -18.89 -14.77 -2.89
N GLY A 12 -18.29 -13.78 -2.24
CA GLY A 12 -16.86 -13.54 -2.29
C GLY A 12 -16.08 -14.66 -1.59
N LEU A 13 -15.44 -15.52 -2.38
CA LEU A 13 -14.56 -16.58 -1.88
C LEU A 13 -13.19 -15.95 -1.51
N VAL A 14 -12.92 -15.80 -0.23
CA VAL A 14 -11.58 -15.45 0.27
C VAL A 14 -10.73 -16.71 0.24
N LEU A 15 -9.89 -16.84 -0.79
CA LEU A 15 -8.84 -17.87 -0.81
C LEU A 15 -7.65 -17.38 0.04
N ALA A 16 -7.41 -18.08 1.15
CA ALA A 16 -6.16 -18.00 1.88
C ALA A 16 -5.06 -18.68 1.04
N ALA A 17 -4.22 -17.89 0.38
CA ALA A 17 -3.04 -18.38 -0.33
C ALA A 17 -1.84 -18.41 0.62
N GLY A 18 -1.22 -19.58 0.70
CA GLY A 18 -0.12 -19.92 1.58
C GLY A 18 1.17 -19.15 1.31
N VAL A 19 1.95 -19.08 2.37
CA VAL A 19 3.29 -18.49 2.48
C VAL A 19 4.27 -19.18 1.55
N LEU A 20 4.85 -18.44 0.58
CA LEU A 20 6.11 -18.79 -0.06
C LEU A 20 7.10 -17.67 0.29
N GLY A 21 8.12 -18.06 1.07
CA GLY A 21 9.14 -17.15 1.58
C GLY A 21 10.08 -16.66 0.48
N GLY A 22 10.10 -15.36 0.27
CA GLY A 22 11.23 -14.61 -0.28
C GLY A 22 11.70 -13.65 0.80
N CYS A 23 13.01 -13.36 0.87
CA CYS A 23 13.58 -12.39 1.79
C CYS A 23 13.10 -10.97 1.44
N GLU A 24 11.83 -10.71 1.64
CA GLU A 24 11.25 -9.37 1.63
C GLU A 24 11.56 -8.74 2.98
N GLY A 25 11.96 -7.46 2.98
CA GLY A 25 12.26 -6.71 4.19
C GLY A 25 11.23 -7.02 5.29
N ILE A 26 11.74 -7.35 6.49
CA ILE A 26 10.96 -7.96 7.58
C ILE A 26 9.79 -7.05 7.96
N THR A 27 8.63 -7.29 7.35
CA THR A 27 7.37 -6.72 7.81
C THR A 27 6.82 -7.62 8.91
N THR A 28 6.90 -7.16 10.15
CA THR A 28 6.33 -7.87 11.29
C THR A 28 4.79 -7.87 11.21
N GLY A 29 4.16 -8.76 11.96
CA GLY A 29 2.71 -8.82 12.09
C GLY A 29 2.01 -9.67 11.04
N THR A 30 0.68 -9.75 11.16
CA THR A 30 -0.19 -10.53 10.28
C THR A 30 -0.92 -9.60 9.32
N GLU A 31 -0.90 -9.89 8.02
CA GLU A 31 -1.67 -9.16 7.01
C GLU A 31 -3.17 -9.30 7.30
N VAL A 32 -3.88 -8.17 7.30
CA VAL A 32 -5.34 -8.09 7.48
C VAL A 32 -6.05 -7.50 6.29
N ALA A 33 -5.34 -6.77 5.43
CA ALA A 33 -5.85 -6.26 4.17
C ALA A 33 -4.72 -6.06 3.17
N ASN A 34 -5.06 -6.21 1.87
CA ASN A 34 -4.17 -5.95 0.76
C ASN A 34 -5.01 -5.35 -0.38
N ALA A 35 -4.68 -4.15 -0.82
CA ALA A 35 -5.45 -3.44 -1.81
C ALA A 35 -4.55 -2.88 -2.92
N PRO A 36 -4.83 -3.18 -4.21
CA PRO A 36 -4.11 -2.56 -5.31
C PRO A 36 -4.41 -1.07 -5.38
N LEU A 37 -3.41 -0.28 -5.72
CA LEU A 37 -3.56 1.15 -5.96
C LEU A 37 -3.88 1.40 -7.42
N GLN A 38 -5.02 2.04 -7.68
CA GLN A 38 -5.42 2.48 -9.01
C GLN A 38 -4.97 3.92 -9.23
N ALA A 39 -4.57 4.27 -10.45
CA ALA A 39 -4.27 5.66 -10.77
C ALA A 39 -5.52 6.53 -10.57
N ALA A 40 -5.33 7.73 -10.04
CA ALA A 40 -6.43 8.68 -9.88
C ALA A 40 -6.90 9.20 -11.24
N GLU A 41 -8.21 9.39 -11.41
CA GLU A 41 -8.80 9.96 -12.64
C GLU A 41 -8.45 11.45 -12.83
N SER A 42 -8.03 12.14 -11.77
CA SER A 42 -7.70 13.58 -11.77
C SER A 42 -6.49 13.97 -12.61
N GLY A 43 -5.80 13.03 -13.23
CA GLY A 43 -4.74 13.31 -14.18
C GLY A 43 -3.37 13.66 -13.59
N ASP A 44 -3.24 13.81 -12.29
CA ASP A 44 -1.95 14.02 -11.65
C ASP A 44 -1.12 12.74 -11.72
N LYS A 45 -0.02 12.77 -12.48
CA LYS A 45 0.85 11.61 -12.64
C LYS A 45 1.32 11.10 -11.27
N GLY A 46 1.02 9.83 -10.98
CA GLY A 46 1.43 9.15 -9.75
C GLY A 46 0.52 9.40 -8.54
N ALA A 47 -0.60 10.13 -8.70
CA ALA A 47 -1.66 10.15 -7.71
C ALA A 47 -2.49 8.86 -7.80
N TYR A 48 -2.93 8.36 -6.65
CA TYR A 48 -3.77 7.16 -6.59
C TYR A 48 -5.18 7.49 -6.12
N ALA A 49 -6.15 6.75 -6.64
CA ALA A 49 -7.51 6.81 -6.13
C ALA A 49 -7.54 6.41 -4.64
N PRO A 50 -8.40 7.02 -3.82
CA PRO A 50 -8.53 6.66 -2.41
C PRO A 50 -8.88 5.18 -2.24
N VAL A 51 -8.30 4.55 -1.22
CA VAL A 51 -8.54 3.14 -0.89
C VAL A 51 -9.20 3.04 0.47
N LYS A 52 -10.26 2.21 0.56
CA LYS A 52 -11.03 2.03 1.79
C LYS A 52 -10.71 0.71 2.46
N PHE A 53 -10.65 0.75 3.80
CA PHE A 53 -10.38 -0.39 4.66
C PHE A 53 -11.40 -0.44 5.80
N THR A 54 -11.94 -1.62 6.09
CA THR A 54 -12.71 -1.85 7.31
C THR A 54 -11.75 -2.29 8.41
N LEU A 55 -11.56 -1.45 9.42
CA LEU A 55 -10.63 -1.68 10.52
C LEU A 55 -11.33 -1.56 11.87
N SER A 56 -10.70 -2.08 12.91
CA SER A 56 -11.19 -2.02 14.30
C SER A 56 -10.04 -1.90 15.30
N ALA A 57 -10.33 -1.34 16.48
CA ALA A 57 -9.33 -1.09 17.51
C ALA A 57 -8.65 -2.35 18.05
N ASP A 58 -9.31 -3.52 17.97
CA ASP A 58 -8.74 -4.81 18.35
C ASP A 58 -7.65 -5.33 17.40
N MET A 59 -7.52 -4.71 16.23
CA MET A 59 -6.44 -4.99 15.28
C MET A 59 -5.14 -4.22 15.60
N ASN A 60 -5.18 -3.24 16.52
CA ASN A 60 -4.03 -2.42 16.89
C ASN A 60 -2.89 -3.25 17.54
N PRO A 61 -1.63 -2.84 17.39
CA PRO A 61 -1.14 -1.79 16.53
C PRO A 61 -1.12 -2.19 15.04
N LEU A 62 -1.43 -1.25 14.15
CA LEU A 62 -1.43 -1.46 12.71
C LEU A 62 -0.20 -0.83 12.04
N ALA A 63 0.28 -1.46 10.96
CA ALA A 63 1.19 -0.85 9.98
C ALA A 63 0.55 -0.82 8.60
N PHE A 64 0.65 0.31 7.93
CA PHE A 64 0.32 0.46 6.52
C PHE A 64 1.61 0.50 5.71
N ASN A 65 1.75 -0.37 4.73
CA ASN A 65 2.92 -0.47 3.88
C ASN A 65 2.54 -0.28 2.41
N LEU A 66 3.28 0.56 1.71
CA LEU A 66 3.26 0.63 0.26
C LEU A 66 4.22 -0.43 -0.29
N ARG A 67 3.70 -1.33 -1.12
CA ARG A 67 4.48 -2.32 -1.85
C ARG A 67 4.39 -2.03 -3.34
N ALA A 68 5.51 -2.12 -4.02
CA ALA A 68 5.54 -1.99 -5.48
C ALA A 68 6.83 -2.63 -6.03
N ASP A 69 6.79 -3.01 -7.29
CA ASP A 69 7.98 -3.32 -8.06
C ASP A 69 8.49 -2.05 -8.75
N PHE A 70 9.79 -1.99 -9.01
CA PHE A 70 10.39 -0.88 -9.74
C PHE A 70 10.49 -1.18 -11.24
N SER A 71 10.48 -0.12 -12.03
CA SER A 71 10.88 -0.16 -13.43
C SER A 71 12.34 -0.61 -13.55
N LEU A 72 12.68 -1.30 -14.62
CA LEU A 72 14.08 -1.61 -14.98
C LEU A 72 14.71 -0.51 -15.86
N ASP A 73 14.07 0.65 -15.96
CA ASP A 73 14.60 1.78 -16.70
C ASP A 73 15.81 2.38 -15.95
N ALA A 74 16.99 2.26 -16.53
CA ALA A 74 18.23 2.77 -15.95
C ALA A 74 18.18 4.29 -15.68
N THR A 75 17.33 5.03 -16.38
CA THR A 75 17.16 6.48 -16.14
C THR A 75 16.47 6.79 -14.80
N GLU A 76 15.81 5.80 -14.18
CA GLU A 76 15.12 5.92 -12.90
C GLU A 76 16.01 5.53 -11.71
N PHE A 77 17.14 4.86 -11.93
CA PHE A 77 18.03 4.37 -10.87
C PHE A 77 18.51 5.51 -9.98
N GLY A 78 18.48 5.28 -8.67
CA GLY A 78 18.90 6.24 -7.65
C GLY A 78 17.99 7.47 -7.50
N LYS A 79 16.88 7.56 -8.26
CA LYS A 79 15.87 8.61 -8.10
C LYS A 79 14.85 8.23 -7.02
N SER A 80 14.03 9.19 -6.61
CA SER A 80 12.99 8.98 -5.61
C SER A 80 11.71 9.76 -5.95
N ASN A 81 10.57 9.14 -5.61
CA ASN A 81 9.29 9.84 -5.54
C ASN A 81 9.00 10.23 -4.08
N SER A 82 8.38 11.38 -3.90
CA SER A 82 7.90 11.83 -2.59
C SER A 82 6.39 11.81 -2.56
N TYR A 83 5.81 11.18 -1.54
CA TYR A 83 4.37 11.06 -1.37
C TYR A 83 3.94 11.55 0.00
N ARG A 84 2.69 12.01 0.08
CA ARG A 84 1.97 12.21 1.33
C ARG A 84 0.90 11.13 1.44
N ALA A 85 0.94 10.35 2.51
CA ALA A 85 -0.08 9.39 2.88
C ALA A 85 -0.93 9.97 4.01
N VAL A 86 -2.27 9.88 3.89
CA VAL A 86 -3.23 10.36 4.89
C VAL A 86 -4.31 9.30 5.09
N LEU A 87 -4.50 8.87 6.33
CA LEU A 87 -5.59 7.99 6.75
C LEU A 87 -6.66 8.82 7.42
N THR A 88 -7.89 8.71 6.97
CA THR A 88 -9.04 9.41 7.54
C THR A 88 -10.14 8.44 7.97
N GLN A 89 -10.94 8.85 8.94
CA GLN A 89 -12.20 8.22 9.32
C GLN A 89 -13.27 9.32 9.43
N ASN A 90 -14.39 9.18 8.72
CA ASN A 90 -15.46 10.16 8.69
C ASN A 90 -14.96 11.59 8.39
N GLY A 91 -13.96 11.72 7.50
CA GLY A 91 -13.33 12.99 7.14
C GLY A 91 -12.30 13.54 8.14
N ALA A 92 -12.16 12.94 9.32
CA ALA A 92 -11.14 13.33 10.30
C ALA A 92 -9.83 12.59 10.05
N THR A 93 -8.70 13.29 10.08
CA THR A 93 -7.37 12.69 9.93
C THR A 93 -7.00 11.86 11.16
N VAL A 94 -6.71 10.57 10.94
CA VAL A 94 -6.24 9.64 11.96
C VAL A 94 -4.72 9.53 11.95
N ALA A 95 -4.12 9.48 10.76
CA ALA A 95 -2.67 9.48 10.58
C ALA A 95 -2.29 10.20 9.29
N SER A 96 -1.10 10.82 9.29
CA SER A 96 -0.53 11.47 8.10
C SER A 96 0.98 11.41 8.16
N ARG A 97 1.62 11.10 7.02
CA ARG A 97 3.08 11.10 6.90
C ARG A 97 3.51 11.41 5.48
N ASN A 98 4.65 12.10 5.35
CA ASN A 98 5.39 12.20 4.10
C ASN A 98 6.42 11.07 4.03
N ILE A 99 6.53 10.42 2.89
CA ILE A 99 7.49 9.34 2.64
C ILE A 99 8.25 9.59 1.34
N ASN A 100 9.46 9.04 1.28
CA ASN A 100 10.21 8.94 0.04
C ASN A 100 10.33 7.46 -0.35
N VAL A 101 10.00 7.17 -1.59
CA VAL A 101 10.15 5.86 -2.22
C VAL A 101 11.38 5.94 -3.12
N ASN A 102 12.46 5.28 -2.72
CA ASN A 102 13.74 5.35 -3.42
C ASN A 102 13.87 4.15 -4.37
N HIS A 103 14.16 4.42 -5.64
CA HIS A 103 14.59 3.37 -6.56
C HIS A 103 15.98 2.88 -6.14
N PRO A 104 16.22 1.56 -6.03
CA PRO A 104 17.54 1.05 -5.73
C PRO A 104 18.53 1.52 -6.80
N GLN A 105 19.78 1.79 -6.38
CA GLN A 105 20.85 2.11 -7.31
C GLN A 105 21.27 0.84 -8.05
N SER A 106 21.79 1.00 -9.28
CA SER A 106 22.44 -0.10 -9.98
C SER A 106 23.62 -0.63 -9.16
N SER A 107 23.90 -1.93 -9.27
CA SER A 107 25.12 -2.48 -8.68
C SER A 107 26.37 -1.78 -9.26
N PRO A 108 27.49 -1.73 -8.52
CA PRO A 108 28.74 -1.17 -9.02
C PRO A 108 29.23 -1.79 -10.35
N GLN A 109 28.75 -2.98 -10.68
CA GLN A 109 29.08 -3.67 -11.94
C GLN A 109 28.13 -3.31 -13.10
N GLY A 110 27.21 -2.36 -12.91
CA GLY A 110 26.29 -1.93 -13.96
C GLY A 110 25.16 -2.91 -14.27
N GLU A 111 25.04 -4.00 -13.54
CA GLU A 111 23.88 -4.88 -13.62
C GLU A 111 22.69 -4.22 -12.92
N ALA A 112 21.53 -4.23 -13.60
CA ALA A 112 20.31 -3.79 -12.97
C ALA A 112 20.04 -4.64 -11.73
N PRO A 113 19.65 -4.05 -10.58
CA PRO A 113 19.24 -4.84 -9.44
C PRO A 113 18.07 -5.74 -9.88
N PRO A 114 17.98 -6.96 -9.34
CA PRO A 114 16.85 -7.82 -9.64
C PRO A 114 15.54 -7.07 -9.29
N PRO A 115 14.45 -7.30 -10.02
CA PRO A 115 13.15 -6.74 -9.70
C PRO A 115 12.78 -7.23 -8.29
N SER A 116 12.99 -6.39 -7.31
CA SER A 116 12.64 -6.68 -5.93
C SER A 116 11.45 -5.83 -5.55
N ALA A 117 10.40 -6.48 -5.04
CA ALA A 117 9.29 -5.78 -4.44
C ALA A 117 9.83 -4.89 -3.31
N SER A 118 9.66 -3.60 -3.43
CA SER A 118 10.00 -2.69 -2.35
C SER A 118 8.85 -2.59 -1.37
N VAL A 119 9.19 -2.46 -0.09
CA VAL A 119 8.23 -2.24 0.99
C VAL A 119 8.60 -0.95 1.71
N HIS A 120 7.67 0.00 1.71
CA HIS A 120 7.84 1.27 2.40
C HIS A 120 6.72 1.45 3.42
N THR A 121 7.06 1.46 4.71
CA THR A 121 6.06 1.73 5.75
C THR A 121 5.59 3.18 5.65
N LEU A 122 4.30 3.35 5.37
CA LEU A 122 3.63 4.64 5.34
C LEU A 122 3.55 5.21 6.76
N PHE A 123 2.98 4.45 7.68
CA PHE A 123 2.91 4.79 9.12
C PHE A 123 2.51 3.58 9.96
N TYR A 124 2.82 3.69 11.25
CA TYR A 124 2.24 2.86 12.30
C TYR A 124 1.14 3.66 12.99
N VAL A 125 -0.02 3.04 13.20
CA VAL A 125 -1.19 3.73 13.75
C VAL A 125 -1.98 2.83 14.70
N ASP A 126 -2.59 3.45 15.71
CA ASP A 126 -3.67 2.86 16.49
C ASP A 126 -4.97 3.53 16.06
N VAL A 127 -5.86 2.75 15.46
CA VAL A 127 -7.18 3.26 15.06
C VAL A 127 -8.10 3.36 16.27
N PRO A 128 -8.88 4.45 16.41
CA PRO A 128 -9.65 4.72 17.62
C PRO A 128 -10.90 3.84 17.78
N GLY A 129 -11.36 3.20 16.70
CA GLY A 129 -12.59 2.41 16.74
C GLY A 129 -12.80 1.58 15.49
N SER A 130 -13.93 0.90 15.42
CA SER A 130 -14.35 0.11 14.27
C SER A 130 -15.01 1.02 13.23
N GLY A 131 -14.80 0.70 11.94
CA GLY A 131 -15.46 1.38 10.84
C GLY A 131 -14.66 1.39 9.54
N GLU A 132 -15.14 2.19 8.59
CA GLU A 132 -14.47 2.42 7.31
C GLU A 132 -13.43 3.54 7.47
N TYR A 133 -12.23 3.26 7.01
CA TYR A 133 -11.11 4.19 6.92
C TYR A 133 -10.72 4.39 5.47
N GLU A 134 -10.38 5.61 5.10
CA GLU A 134 -9.95 5.94 3.74
C GLU A 134 -8.49 6.38 3.75
N LEU A 135 -7.67 5.74 2.90
CA LEU A 135 -6.28 6.09 2.68
C LEU A 135 -6.13 6.82 1.35
N THR A 136 -5.53 8.00 1.39
CA THR A 136 -5.08 8.72 0.20
C THR A 136 -3.56 8.75 0.14
N ILE A 137 -3.00 8.57 -1.06
CA ILE A 137 -1.57 8.66 -1.32
C ILE A 137 -1.39 9.59 -2.53
N THR A 138 -0.81 10.77 -2.28
CA THR A 138 -0.63 11.80 -3.30
C THR A 138 0.84 12.18 -3.44
N PRO A 139 1.35 12.42 -4.67
CA PRO A 139 2.71 12.90 -4.85
C PRO A 139 2.84 14.33 -4.31
N THR A 140 3.96 14.62 -3.65
CA THR A 140 4.29 15.97 -3.15
C THR A 140 5.28 16.70 -4.05
N LYS A 141 5.84 15.96 -5.05
CA LYS A 141 6.76 16.44 -6.09
C LYS A 141 6.45 15.71 -7.40
N PRO A 142 6.89 16.22 -8.55
CA PRO A 142 6.78 15.50 -9.82
C PRO A 142 7.34 14.07 -9.71
N VAL A 143 6.58 13.12 -10.23
CA VAL A 143 6.94 11.69 -10.20
C VAL A 143 8.00 11.41 -11.26
N VAL A 144 9.11 10.82 -10.83
CA VAL A 144 10.31 10.54 -11.64
C VAL A 144 10.69 9.06 -11.70
N ILE A 145 10.05 8.21 -10.89
CA ILE A 145 10.18 6.75 -10.96
C ILE A 145 8.81 6.09 -11.13
N THR A 146 8.79 4.99 -11.87
CA THR A 146 7.57 4.21 -12.14
C THR A 146 7.45 3.07 -11.16
N LEU A 147 6.37 3.09 -10.37
CA LEU A 147 5.99 1.97 -9.51
C LEU A 147 5.08 1.04 -10.30
N LYS A 148 5.46 -0.24 -10.37
CA LYS A 148 4.68 -1.30 -11.01
C LYS A 148 3.87 -2.04 -9.95
N GLU A 149 2.62 -2.34 -10.28
CA GLU A 149 1.69 -3.07 -9.42
C GLU A 149 1.66 -2.55 -7.97
N PRO A 150 1.57 -1.21 -7.76
CA PRO A 150 1.59 -0.66 -6.42
C PRO A 150 0.35 -1.13 -5.66
N ARG A 151 0.57 -1.50 -4.39
CA ARG A 151 -0.50 -1.94 -3.49
C ARG A 151 -0.22 -1.51 -2.06
N VAL A 152 -1.25 -1.43 -1.26
CA VAL A 152 -1.13 -1.21 0.19
C VAL A 152 -1.42 -2.51 0.91
N ASP A 153 -0.50 -2.97 1.74
CA ASP A 153 -0.74 -4.03 2.70
C ASP A 153 -0.91 -3.43 4.10
N VAL A 154 -1.93 -3.90 4.82
CA VAL A 154 -2.19 -3.50 6.21
C VAL A 154 -1.94 -4.70 7.10
N ARG A 155 -1.11 -4.51 8.14
CA ARG A 155 -0.72 -5.56 9.06
C ARG A 155 -1.07 -5.19 10.50
N ARG A 156 -1.54 -6.17 11.27
CA ARG A 156 -1.82 -6.05 12.72
C ARG A 156 -0.72 -6.71 13.56
N ASN A 157 -0.70 -6.41 14.84
CA ASN A 157 0.26 -6.96 15.81
C ASN A 157 1.71 -6.71 15.39
N VAL A 158 1.98 -5.54 14.81
CA VAL A 158 3.29 -5.16 14.34
C VAL A 158 4.19 -4.69 15.48
N GLN A 159 5.48 -5.01 15.39
CA GLN A 159 6.47 -4.40 16.27
C GLN A 159 6.83 -3.01 15.74
N ARG A 160 6.59 -2.00 16.56
CA ARG A 160 7.03 -0.64 16.21
C ARG A 160 8.52 -0.52 16.47
N PRO A 161 9.28 0.17 15.58
CA PRO A 161 10.66 0.49 15.88
C PRO A 161 10.73 1.34 17.16
N PRO A 162 11.79 1.22 17.97
CA PRO A 162 12.01 2.09 19.11
C PRO A 162 12.04 3.55 18.66
N LYS A 163 11.53 4.45 19.49
CA LYS A 163 11.52 5.89 19.24
C LYS A 163 12.92 6.46 19.40
#